data_9c85c428988116445c2fe42da9395b45
#
_entry.id   9c85c428988116445c2fe42da9395b45
#
_cell.length_a   1.000
_cell.length_b   1.000
_cell.length_c   1.000
_cell.angle_alpha   90.00
_cell.angle_beta   90.00
_cell.angle_gamma   90.00
#
_symmetry.space_group_name_H-M   'P 1'
#
loop_
_entity.id
_entity.type
_entity.pdbx_description
1 polymer ?
#
loop_
_entity_poly.entity_id
_entity_poly.type
_entity_poly.pdbx_seq_one_letter_code
_entity_poly.pdbx_strand_id
1 'polypeptide(L)'
;MTGWINPPVSPIKGNPTKAFQDYFTGVSHFKEGNIPLANQYFHSAHANIPTNFSFCLSYSLTQGKLNRLKEAEELLRQSNALIKGNESDVQEKKALISFFKGMIQIYNTRFDEAQISLKTAQKNFESMGEKTMVSIIHNAIGFSIFANQGMNLDKSNEKKLHGHIYPVSLFRSASYFQKSLFADPSNIYAQHNFNLLNDTLCLDFSAPIVKKPILNVDQISADWEAALLNKLAIHPNDEVVFLLDISGSMITEKVTCSGLDRFRTAQWLTNRILGILNTDKQVGIGSIGGDCHTPQTAWKKVGTTSIKDIQNTISSILPEGSTPLAKMLALSPDLFSTHSNSRKSLIVISDGANTCPHPQQDICTSAKILSDKNINVHVLSFLQNTVSHAAAFADYECLTETTSGKLLYLEDNQCQMKSLSYDLVQACGLKLPSFEKSNCLGPSIPNLWMYYKSDLFIDKNKN
;
A
#
# COMPACT_ATOMS: atom_id res chain seq x y z
N MET A 1 -3.73 -41.05 1.29
CA MET A 1 -2.55 -40.26 1.68
C MET A 1 -1.97 -39.65 0.40
N THR A 2 -2.41 -38.48 0.01
CA THR A 2 -1.86 -37.75 -1.14
C THR A 2 -1.14 -36.53 -0.56
N GLY A 3 0.19 -36.69 -0.42
CA GLY A 3 1.07 -35.63 0.03
C GLY A 3 1.05 -34.48 -0.98
N TRP A 4 0.66 -33.28 -0.54
CA TRP A 4 0.85 -32.04 -1.27
C TRP A 4 2.35 -31.74 -1.27
N ILE A 5 3.02 -32.08 -2.37
CA ILE A 5 4.38 -31.65 -2.64
C ILE A 5 4.24 -30.19 -3.09
N ASN A 6 4.61 -29.25 -2.24
CA ASN A 6 4.80 -27.86 -2.67
C ASN A 6 5.79 -27.86 -3.84
N PRO A 7 5.46 -27.25 -5.00
CA PRO A 7 6.43 -27.15 -6.06
C PRO A 7 7.66 -26.39 -5.55
N PRO A 8 8.88 -26.82 -5.93
CA PRO A 8 10.09 -26.15 -5.51
C PRO A 8 10.01 -24.68 -5.94
N VAL A 9 10.24 -23.77 -5.02
CA VAL A 9 10.39 -22.35 -5.31
C VAL A 9 11.55 -22.24 -6.30
N SER A 10 11.24 -21.92 -7.56
CA SER A 10 12.26 -21.71 -8.58
C SER A 10 13.19 -20.61 -8.10
N PRO A 11 14.53 -20.78 -8.16
CA PRO A 11 15.44 -19.74 -7.75
C PRO A 11 15.12 -18.46 -8.53
N ILE A 12 15.04 -17.33 -7.84
CA ILE A 12 14.79 -16.00 -8.43
C ILE A 12 15.88 -15.77 -9.49
N LYS A 13 15.48 -15.86 -10.77
CA LYS A 13 16.39 -15.53 -11.88
C LYS A 13 16.45 -14.02 -11.98
N GLY A 14 17.46 -13.41 -11.38
CA GLY A 14 17.67 -11.97 -11.48
C GLY A 14 18.41 -11.43 -10.27
N ASN A 15 18.60 -10.11 -10.26
CA ASN A 15 19.16 -9.38 -9.13
C ASN A 15 18.03 -8.69 -8.35
N PRO A 16 17.61 -9.22 -7.18
CA PRO A 16 16.51 -8.66 -6.40
C PRO A 16 16.76 -7.21 -5.98
N THR A 17 17.95 -6.88 -5.51
CA THR A 17 18.30 -5.51 -5.12
C THR A 17 18.13 -4.54 -6.31
N LYS A 18 18.62 -4.92 -7.50
CA LYS A 18 18.45 -4.13 -8.72
C LYS A 18 16.96 -3.99 -9.07
N ALA A 19 16.17 -5.03 -8.94
CA ALA A 19 14.74 -4.98 -9.22
C ALA A 19 14.02 -3.93 -8.35
N PHE A 20 14.30 -3.89 -7.05
CA PHE A 20 13.74 -2.87 -6.15
C PHE A 20 14.29 -1.47 -6.42
N GLN A 21 15.59 -1.33 -6.78
CA GLN A 21 16.15 -0.04 -7.23
C GLN A 21 15.39 0.49 -8.44
N ASP A 22 15.23 -0.35 -9.45
CA ASP A 22 14.52 0.00 -10.68
C ASP A 22 13.03 0.32 -10.36
N TYR A 23 12.38 -0.46 -9.51
CA TYR A 23 10.99 -0.20 -9.11
C TYR A 23 10.83 1.18 -8.46
N PHE A 24 11.63 1.51 -7.45
CA PHE A 24 11.53 2.80 -6.76
C PHE A 24 11.89 3.98 -7.66
N THR A 25 12.87 3.80 -8.55
CA THR A 25 13.19 4.80 -9.59
C THR A 25 12.00 4.99 -10.55
N GLY A 26 11.37 3.91 -10.96
CA GLY A 26 10.16 3.94 -11.78
C GLY A 26 8.99 4.66 -11.11
N VAL A 27 8.77 4.44 -9.81
CA VAL A 27 7.76 5.14 -9.01
C VAL A 27 8.04 6.65 -8.98
N SER A 28 9.30 7.07 -8.79
CA SER A 28 9.67 8.49 -8.80
C SER A 28 9.33 9.13 -10.14
N HIS A 29 9.79 8.53 -11.25
CA HIS A 29 9.49 9.04 -12.59
C HIS A 29 7.99 9.05 -12.92
N PHE A 30 7.24 8.07 -12.44
CA PHE A 30 5.78 8.07 -12.60
C PHE A 30 5.13 9.26 -11.89
N LYS A 31 5.55 9.55 -10.65
CA LYS A 31 5.08 10.70 -9.86
C LYS A 31 5.43 12.05 -10.52
N GLU A 32 6.58 12.12 -11.18
CA GLU A 32 7.03 13.27 -11.96
C GLU A 32 6.33 13.40 -13.33
N GLY A 33 5.51 12.42 -13.73
CA GLY A 33 4.84 12.40 -15.03
C GLY A 33 5.69 11.89 -16.19
N ASN A 34 6.94 11.47 -15.94
CA ASN A 34 7.83 10.90 -16.96
C ASN A 34 7.50 9.43 -17.22
N ILE A 35 6.38 9.19 -17.91
CA ILE A 35 5.84 7.84 -18.12
C ILE A 35 6.72 6.94 -18.97
N PRO A 36 7.38 7.41 -20.06
CA PRO A 36 8.29 6.56 -20.83
C PRO A 36 9.43 6.00 -19.98
N LEU A 37 10.04 6.84 -19.14
CA LEU A 37 11.16 6.42 -18.29
C LEU A 37 10.67 5.53 -17.14
N ALA A 38 9.56 5.87 -16.50
CA ALA A 38 8.90 4.99 -15.53
C ALA A 38 8.64 3.60 -16.10
N ASN A 39 8.16 3.53 -17.33
CA ASN A 39 7.91 2.26 -18.03
C ASN A 39 9.19 1.43 -18.25
N GLN A 40 10.31 2.06 -18.59
CA GLN A 40 11.58 1.36 -18.75
C GLN A 40 12.06 0.75 -17.43
N TYR A 41 11.95 1.49 -16.33
CA TYR A 41 12.34 1.02 -15.00
C TYR A 41 11.41 -0.08 -14.48
N PHE A 42 10.09 0.05 -14.66
CA PHE A 42 9.16 -1.03 -14.28
C PHE A 42 9.31 -2.28 -15.14
N HIS A 43 9.64 -2.14 -16.42
CA HIS A 43 10.01 -3.28 -17.27
C HIS A 43 11.24 -3.99 -16.71
N SER A 44 12.31 -3.23 -16.34
CA SER A 44 13.52 -3.82 -15.78
C SER A 44 13.25 -4.50 -14.43
N ALA A 45 12.46 -3.88 -13.54
CA ALA A 45 12.07 -4.48 -12.28
C ALA A 45 11.31 -5.80 -12.48
N HIS A 46 10.31 -5.80 -13.37
CA HIS A 46 9.52 -6.99 -13.71
C HIS A 46 10.37 -8.07 -14.39
N ALA A 47 11.29 -7.72 -15.27
CA ALA A 47 12.19 -8.69 -15.91
C ALA A 47 13.12 -9.39 -14.90
N ASN A 48 13.53 -8.71 -13.85
CA ASN A 48 14.34 -9.28 -12.77
C ASN A 48 13.54 -10.16 -11.81
N ILE A 49 12.30 -9.76 -11.47
CA ILE A 49 11.39 -10.54 -10.60
C ILE A 49 9.99 -10.56 -11.22
N PRO A 50 9.73 -11.42 -12.22
CA PRO A 50 8.44 -11.45 -12.92
C PRO A 50 7.28 -11.97 -12.06
N THR A 51 7.58 -12.58 -10.92
CA THR A 51 6.60 -13.09 -9.95
C THR A 51 6.19 -12.06 -8.90
N ASN A 52 6.79 -10.85 -8.88
CA ASN A 52 6.38 -9.82 -7.97
C ASN A 52 5.11 -9.12 -8.47
N PHE A 53 4.06 -9.21 -7.67
CA PHE A 53 2.74 -8.68 -7.97
C PHE A 53 2.75 -7.15 -8.21
N SER A 54 3.45 -6.40 -7.35
CA SER A 54 3.52 -4.94 -7.43
C SER A 54 4.25 -4.46 -8.68
N PHE A 55 5.33 -5.16 -9.08
CA PHE A 55 6.08 -4.83 -10.29
C PHE A 55 5.24 -5.07 -11.55
N CYS A 56 4.53 -6.20 -11.59
CA CYS A 56 3.65 -6.53 -12.70
C CYS A 56 2.51 -5.50 -12.86
N LEU A 57 1.85 -5.10 -11.75
CA LEU A 57 0.81 -4.07 -11.78
C LEU A 57 1.35 -2.70 -12.23
N SER A 58 2.50 -2.28 -11.72
CA SER A 58 3.09 -0.98 -12.05
C SER A 58 3.49 -0.91 -13.52
N TYR A 59 4.03 -2.00 -14.04
CA TYR A 59 4.36 -2.11 -15.46
C TYR A 59 3.08 -2.10 -16.32
N SER A 60 2.01 -2.79 -15.92
CA SER A 60 0.72 -2.77 -16.63
C SER A 60 0.14 -1.36 -16.74
N LEU A 61 0.21 -0.58 -15.65
CA LEU A 61 -0.29 0.79 -15.61
C LEU A 61 0.43 1.69 -16.61
N THR A 62 1.76 1.63 -16.65
CA THR A 62 2.54 2.45 -17.58
C THR A 62 2.36 2.02 -19.04
N GLN A 63 2.24 0.73 -19.32
CA GLN A 63 1.87 0.25 -20.66
C GLN A 63 0.50 0.80 -21.09
N GLY A 64 -0.50 0.76 -20.20
CA GLY A 64 -1.82 1.33 -20.46
C GLY A 64 -1.77 2.84 -20.71
N LYS A 65 -0.95 3.58 -19.94
CA LYS A 65 -0.79 5.03 -20.10
C LYS A 65 -0.04 5.40 -21.39
N LEU A 66 0.77 4.48 -21.92
CA LEU A 66 1.43 4.59 -23.23
C LEU A 66 0.56 4.07 -24.38
N ASN A 67 -0.73 3.82 -24.15
CA ASN A 67 -1.69 3.30 -25.13
C ASN A 67 -1.33 1.91 -25.69
N ARG A 68 -0.60 1.10 -24.95
CA ARG A 68 -0.23 -0.28 -25.28
C ARG A 68 -1.16 -1.25 -24.58
N LEU A 69 -2.44 -1.27 -25.00
CA LEU A 69 -3.52 -1.95 -24.26
C LEU A 69 -3.34 -3.46 -24.17
N LYS A 70 -2.87 -4.11 -25.25
CA LYS A 70 -2.70 -5.58 -25.28
C LYS A 70 -1.68 -6.02 -24.24
N GLU A 71 -0.56 -5.32 -24.16
CA GLU A 71 0.50 -5.57 -23.20
C GLU A 71 0.02 -5.29 -21.75
N ALA A 72 -0.72 -4.21 -21.56
CA ALA A 72 -1.30 -3.87 -20.27
C ALA A 72 -2.29 -4.94 -19.76
N GLU A 73 -3.19 -5.41 -20.63
CA GLU A 73 -4.16 -6.46 -20.32
C GLU A 73 -3.49 -7.80 -20.03
N GLU A 74 -2.43 -8.15 -20.78
CA GLU A 74 -1.64 -9.35 -20.51
C GLU A 74 -0.95 -9.29 -19.14
N LEU A 75 -0.34 -8.15 -18.79
CA LEU A 75 0.28 -7.95 -17.48
C LEU A 75 -0.74 -7.99 -16.33
N LEU A 76 -1.96 -7.46 -16.53
CA LEU A 76 -3.04 -7.61 -15.55
C LEU A 76 -3.45 -9.08 -15.38
N ARG A 77 -3.48 -9.85 -16.47
CA ARG A 77 -3.75 -11.29 -16.43
C ARG A 77 -2.64 -12.05 -15.68
N GLN A 78 -1.38 -11.70 -15.92
CA GLN A 78 -0.23 -12.24 -15.17
C GLN A 78 -0.32 -11.89 -13.69
N SER A 79 -0.62 -10.62 -13.35
CA SER A 79 -0.85 -10.22 -11.96
C SER A 79 -1.94 -11.05 -11.28
N ASN A 80 -3.04 -11.35 -11.99
CA ASN A 80 -4.11 -12.18 -11.45
C ASN A 80 -3.66 -13.63 -11.21
N ALA A 81 -2.78 -14.18 -12.05
CA ALA A 81 -2.21 -15.52 -11.87
C ALA A 81 -1.22 -15.60 -10.70
N LEU A 82 -0.65 -14.48 -10.28
CA LEU A 82 0.24 -14.37 -9.13
C LEU A 82 -0.50 -14.29 -7.79
N ILE A 83 -1.83 -14.16 -7.81
CA ILE A 83 -2.62 -14.08 -6.58
C ILE A 83 -2.54 -15.40 -5.83
N LYS A 84 -1.89 -15.36 -4.67
CA LYS A 84 -1.78 -16.45 -3.70
C LYS A 84 -1.97 -15.84 -2.31
N GLY A 85 -2.22 -16.69 -1.33
CA GLY A 85 -2.34 -16.24 0.06
C GLY A 85 -3.72 -16.51 0.65
N ASN A 86 -3.98 -15.88 1.80
CA ASN A 86 -5.26 -15.99 2.50
C ASN A 86 -6.38 -15.17 1.81
N GLU A 87 -7.62 -15.35 2.27
CA GLU A 87 -8.79 -14.72 1.65
C GLU A 87 -8.69 -13.19 1.60
N SER A 88 -8.21 -12.55 2.66
CA SER A 88 -8.04 -11.08 2.74
C SER A 88 -7.01 -10.58 1.73
N ASP A 89 -5.87 -11.26 1.59
CA ASP A 89 -4.83 -10.91 0.62
C ASP A 89 -5.31 -11.07 -0.82
N VAL A 90 -6.02 -12.15 -1.09
CA VAL A 90 -6.65 -12.42 -2.39
C VAL A 90 -7.66 -11.34 -2.75
N GLN A 91 -8.47 -10.92 -1.78
CA GLN A 91 -9.46 -9.85 -1.98
C GLN A 91 -8.80 -8.51 -2.27
N GLU A 92 -7.77 -8.14 -1.51
CA GLU A 92 -7.01 -6.90 -1.72
C GLU A 92 -6.36 -6.86 -3.11
N LYS A 93 -5.65 -7.92 -3.49
CA LYS A 93 -4.99 -8.03 -4.79
C LYS A 93 -5.99 -7.95 -5.96
N LYS A 94 -7.15 -8.61 -5.84
CA LYS A 94 -8.23 -8.52 -6.83
C LYS A 94 -8.81 -7.10 -6.93
N ALA A 95 -8.97 -6.43 -5.80
CA ALA A 95 -9.44 -5.04 -5.76
C ALA A 95 -8.44 -4.09 -6.44
N LEU A 96 -7.13 -4.26 -6.19
CA LEU A 96 -6.06 -3.52 -6.85
C LEU A 96 -6.05 -3.74 -8.36
N ILE A 97 -6.15 -4.99 -8.83
CA ILE A 97 -6.25 -5.28 -10.28
C ILE A 97 -7.45 -4.54 -10.89
N SER A 98 -8.60 -4.58 -10.23
CA SER A 98 -9.81 -3.90 -10.72
C SER A 98 -9.62 -2.38 -10.77
N PHE A 99 -8.94 -1.80 -9.77
CA PHE A 99 -8.58 -0.39 -9.75
C PHE A 99 -7.63 -0.02 -10.90
N PHE A 100 -6.51 -0.73 -11.05
CA PHE A 100 -5.54 -0.46 -12.12
C PHE A 100 -6.14 -0.66 -13.51
N LYS A 101 -7.00 -1.68 -13.69
CA LYS A 101 -7.77 -1.86 -14.91
C LYS A 101 -8.64 -0.62 -15.22
N GLY A 102 -9.36 -0.12 -14.22
CA GLY A 102 -10.16 1.11 -14.35
C GLY A 102 -9.32 2.33 -14.74
N MET A 103 -8.15 2.49 -14.13
CA MET A 103 -7.21 3.58 -14.45
C MET A 103 -6.69 3.47 -15.89
N ILE A 104 -6.29 2.26 -16.34
CA ILE A 104 -5.88 2.00 -17.71
C ILE A 104 -7.01 2.36 -18.70
N GLN A 105 -8.24 2.00 -18.37
CA GLN A 105 -9.40 2.31 -19.19
C GLN A 105 -9.66 3.82 -19.27
N ILE A 106 -9.49 4.58 -18.17
CA ILE A 106 -9.56 6.05 -18.18
C ILE A 106 -8.50 6.64 -19.10
N TYR A 107 -7.24 6.22 -18.99
CA TYR A 107 -6.16 6.72 -19.84
C TYR A 107 -6.39 6.44 -21.34
N ASN A 108 -7.20 5.44 -21.64
CA ASN A 108 -7.56 5.07 -23.00
C ASN A 108 -8.99 5.48 -23.38
N THR A 109 -9.58 6.42 -22.67
CA THR A 109 -10.91 7.01 -22.96
C THR A 109 -12.08 6.02 -22.96
N ARG A 110 -11.91 4.85 -22.35
CA ARG A 110 -12.94 3.81 -22.18
C ARG A 110 -13.71 4.03 -20.88
N PHE A 111 -14.38 5.19 -20.74
CA PHE A 111 -14.91 5.67 -19.46
C PHE A 111 -16.02 4.82 -18.85
N ASP A 112 -16.92 4.27 -19.67
CA ASP A 112 -18.01 3.41 -19.17
C ASP A 112 -17.46 2.11 -18.60
N GLU A 113 -16.52 1.50 -19.28
CA GLU A 113 -15.83 0.30 -18.80
C GLU A 113 -15.00 0.61 -17.53
N ALA A 114 -14.35 1.77 -17.48
CA ALA A 114 -13.61 2.23 -16.31
C ALA A 114 -14.52 2.34 -15.09
N GLN A 115 -15.73 2.89 -15.23
CA GLN A 115 -16.69 2.98 -14.12
C GLN A 115 -17.09 1.60 -13.60
N ILE A 116 -17.23 0.59 -14.46
CA ILE A 116 -17.53 -0.79 -14.05
C ILE A 116 -16.38 -1.37 -13.22
N SER A 117 -15.15 -1.25 -13.75
CA SER A 117 -13.94 -1.75 -13.06
C SER A 117 -13.72 -1.05 -11.73
N LEU A 118 -13.87 0.28 -11.68
CA LEU A 118 -13.70 1.07 -10.46
C LEU A 118 -14.78 0.77 -9.42
N LYS A 119 -16.05 0.56 -9.80
CA LYS A 119 -17.11 0.16 -8.87
C LYS A 119 -16.85 -1.23 -8.28
N THR A 120 -16.27 -2.15 -9.06
CA THR A 120 -15.84 -3.45 -8.55
C THR A 120 -14.74 -3.29 -7.49
N ALA A 121 -13.74 -2.46 -7.76
CA ALA A 121 -12.70 -2.12 -6.80
C ALA A 121 -13.27 -1.45 -5.54
N GLN A 122 -14.18 -0.46 -5.72
CA GLN A 122 -14.87 0.24 -4.63
C GLN A 122 -15.53 -0.73 -3.65
N LYS A 123 -16.38 -1.63 -4.17
CA LYS A 123 -17.11 -2.60 -3.34
C LYS A 123 -16.16 -3.45 -2.48
N ASN A 124 -15.05 -3.89 -3.05
CA ASN A 124 -14.08 -4.70 -2.34
C ASN A 124 -13.34 -3.89 -1.26
N PHE A 125 -12.88 -2.65 -1.57
CA PHE A 125 -12.20 -1.81 -0.59
C PHE A 125 -13.14 -1.29 0.51
N GLU A 126 -14.42 -1.04 0.21
CA GLU A 126 -15.44 -0.72 1.23
C GLU A 126 -15.61 -1.88 2.22
N SER A 127 -15.67 -3.13 1.73
CA SER A 127 -15.81 -4.31 2.60
C SER A 127 -14.57 -4.55 3.48
N MET A 128 -13.41 -4.02 3.09
CA MET A 128 -12.17 -4.07 3.86
C MET A 128 -11.97 -2.84 4.77
N GLY A 129 -12.86 -1.83 4.71
CA GLY A 129 -12.73 -0.59 5.48
C GLY A 129 -11.64 0.38 5.00
N GLU A 130 -11.12 0.21 3.78
CA GLU A 130 -10.01 0.98 3.20
C GLU A 130 -10.48 2.36 2.69
N LYS A 131 -10.76 3.28 3.61
CA LYS A 131 -11.34 4.61 3.32
C LYS A 131 -10.52 5.43 2.31
N THR A 132 -9.19 5.40 2.41
CA THR A 132 -8.31 6.13 1.48
C THR A 132 -8.44 5.60 0.06
N MET A 133 -8.49 4.26 -0.13
CA MET A 133 -8.71 3.66 -1.44
C MET A 133 -10.08 4.00 -1.99
N VAL A 134 -11.12 3.94 -1.16
CA VAL A 134 -12.49 4.33 -1.54
C VAL A 134 -12.53 5.79 -2.00
N SER A 135 -11.82 6.67 -1.30
CA SER A 135 -11.70 8.08 -1.69
C SER A 135 -11.08 8.25 -3.08
N ILE A 136 -9.93 7.62 -3.33
CA ILE A 136 -9.25 7.70 -4.62
C ILE A 136 -10.12 7.15 -5.74
N ILE A 137 -10.84 6.05 -5.49
CA ILE A 137 -11.76 5.45 -6.46
C ILE A 137 -12.95 6.36 -6.75
N HIS A 138 -13.55 6.98 -5.72
CA HIS A 138 -14.61 7.96 -5.92
C HIS A 138 -14.14 9.14 -6.79
N ASN A 139 -12.93 9.65 -6.53
CA ASN A 139 -12.34 10.70 -7.38
C ASN A 139 -12.20 10.23 -8.84
N ALA A 140 -11.70 9.01 -9.06
CA ALA A 140 -11.53 8.45 -10.40
C ALA A 140 -12.89 8.23 -11.13
N ILE A 141 -13.93 7.78 -10.41
CA ILE A 141 -15.29 7.65 -10.97
C ILE A 141 -15.84 9.02 -11.34
N GLY A 142 -15.74 10.00 -10.43
CA GLY A 142 -16.20 11.37 -10.70
C GLY A 142 -15.53 11.98 -11.93
N PHE A 143 -14.20 11.77 -12.04
CA PHE A 143 -13.43 12.17 -13.20
C PHE A 143 -13.88 11.47 -14.48
N SER A 144 -14.11 10.16 -14.47
CA SER A 144 -14.56 9.40 -15.64
C SER A 144 -15.95 9.83 -16.12
N ILE A 145 -16.87 10.17 -15.20
CA ILE A 145 -18.20 10.70 -15.53
C ILE A 145 -18.07 12.07 -16.20
N PHE A 146 -17.23 12.93 -15.64
CA PHE A 146 -16.95 14.24 -16.22
C PHE A 146 -16.37 14.10 -17.64
N ALA A 147 -15.37 13.27 -17.82
CA ALA A 147 -14.67 13.06 -19.08
C ALA A 147 -15.56 12.43 -20.17
N ASN A 148 -16.39 11.45 -19.80
CA ASN A 148 -17.30 10.77 -20.72
C ASN A 148 -18.32 11.72 -21.34
N GLN A 149 -18.81 12.66 -20.55
CA GLN A 149 -19.76 13.66 -21.02
C GLN A 149 -19.22 14.51 -22.16
N GLY A 150 -17.95 14.87 -22.12
CA GLY A 150 -17.36 15.68 -23.16
C GLY A 150 -17.20 14.99 -24.49
N MET A 151 -17.21 13.70 -24.47
CA MET A 151 -17.19 12.93 -25.70
C MET A 151 -18.62 12.69 -26.27
N ASN A 152 -19.62 12.63 -25.38
CA ASN A 152 -21.00 12.28 -25.72
C ASN A 152 -21.95 13.36 -25.19
N LEU A 153 -22.02 14.51 -25.86
CA LEU A 153 -22.99 15.58 -25.55
C LEU A 153 -24.41 15.08 -25.78
N ASP A 154 -24.93 14.29 -24.88
CA ASP A 154 -26.34 13.92 -24.85
C ASP A 154 -27.15 15.05 -24.22
N LYS A 155 -27.83 15.81 -25.06
CA LYS A 155 -28.71 16.93 -24.68
C LYS A 155 -29.95 16.47 -23.90
N SER A 156 -30.21 15.17 -23.79
CA SER A 156 -31.44 14.62 -23.23
C SER A 156 -31.52 14.67 -21.71
N ASN A 157 -30.37 14.90 -21.02
CA ASN A 157 -30.27 14.91 -19.56
C ASN A 157 -29.67 16.23 -19.03
N GLU A 158 -30.46 17.30 -19.06
CA GLU A 158 -30.07 18.62 -18.62
C GLU A 158 -30.85 19.03 -17.36
N LYS A 159 -30.21 19.79 -16.47
CA LYS A 159 -30.81 20.37 -15.28
C LYS A 159 -30.65 21.89 -15.30
N LYS A 160 -31.75 22.62 -15.09
CA LYS A 160 -31.75 24.07 -14.98
C LYS A 160 -31.36 24.49 -13.57
N LEU A 161 -30.32 25.31 -13.43
CA LEU A 161 -29.84 25.87 -12.17
C LEU A 161 -29.43 27.33 -12.38
N HIS A 162 -29.89 28.25 -11.53
CA HIS A 162 -29.61 29.70 -11.62
C HIS A 162 -29.82 30.30 -13.02
N GLY A 163 -30.84 29.84 -13.74
CA GLY A 163 -31.13 30.32 -15.10
C GLY A 163 -30.32 29.65 -16.23
N HIS A 164 -29.37 28.81 -15.92
CA HIS A 164 -28.52 28.07 -16.87
C HIS A 164 -28.88 26.60 -16.91
N ILE A 165 -28.61 25.96 -18.06
CA ILE A 165 -28.87 24.53 -18.29
C ILE A 165 -27.51 23.80 -18.20
N TYR A 166 -27.41 22.83 -17.29
CA TYR A 166 -26.20 22.03 -17.10
C TYR A 166 -26.49 20.53 -17.30
N PRO A 167 -25.55 19.79 -17.86
CA PRO A 167 -25.66 18.34 -17.93
C PRO A 167 -25.74 17.71 -16.52
N VAL A 168 -26.65 16.76 -16.31
CA VAL A 168 -26.82 16.05 -15.03
C VAL A 168 -25.54 15.34 -14.58
N SER A 169 -24.70 14.92 -15.51
CA SER A 169 -23.42 14.30 -15.22
C SER A 169 -22.45 15.20 -14.44
N LEU A 170 -22.48 16.52 -14.62
CA LEU A 170 -21.65 17.43 -13.83
C LEU A 170 -22.00 17.35 -12.33
N PHE A 171 -23.31 17.29 -12.02
CA PHE A 171 -23.77 17.10 -10.63
C PHE A 171 -23.40 15.73 -10.09
N ARG A 172 -23.46 14.69 -10.93
CA ARG A 172 -23.00 13.35 -10.56
C ARG A 172 -21.49 13.33 -10.28
N SER A 173 -20.70 13.99 -11.12
CA SER A 173 -19.26 14.12 -10.90
C SER A 173 -18.95 14.86 -9.58
N ALA A 174 -19.60 16.01 -9.35
CA ALA A 174 -19.44 16.76 -8.09
C ALA A 174 -19.83 15.91 -6.87
N SER A 175 -20.92 15.13 -6.96
CA SER A 175 -21.33 14.20 -5.89
C SER A 175 -20.27 13.13 -5.61
N TYR A 176 -19.60 12.60 -6.62
CA TYR A 176 -18.52 11.63 -6.43
C TYR A 176 -17.28 12.27 -5.82
N PHE A 177 -16.91 13.48 -6.21
CA PHE A 177 -15.81 14.21 -5.57
C PHE A 177 -16.14 14.52 -4.11
N GLN A 178 -17.38 14.89 -3.79
CA GLN A 178 -17.83 15.07 -2.42
C GLN A 178 -17.76 13.76 -1.62
N LYS A 179 -18.23 12.63 -2.16
CA LYS A 179 -18.09 11.30 -1.54
C LYS A 179 -16.63 10.92 -1.30
N SER A 180 -15.74 11.28 -2.23
CA SER A 180 -14.31 11.12 -2.06
C SER A 180 -13.81 11.85 -0.81
N LEU A 181 -14.19 13.11 -0.62
CA LEU A 181 -13.82 13.93 0.54
C LEU A 181 -14.46 13.44 1.85
N PHE A 182 -15.65 12.83 1.81
CA PHE A 182 -16.25 12.21 3.00
C PHE A 182 -15.48 10.95 3.41
N ALA A 183 -14.97 10.17 2.44
CA ALA A 183 -14.18 8.99 2.73
C ALA A 183 -12.77 9.37 3.24
N ASP A 184 -12.13 10.34 2.61
CA ASP A 184 -10.81 10.88 3.01
C ASP A 184 -10.72 12.39 2.70
N PRO A 185 -10.88 13.26 3.70
CA PRO A 185 -10.79 14.71 3.52
C PRO A 185 -9.42 15.20 3.07
N SER A 186 -8.36 14.39 3.21
CA SER A 186 -6.99 14.75 2.82
C SER A 186 -6.70 14.56 1.33
N ASN A 187 -7.66 14.02 0.56
CA ASN A 187 -7.49 13.79 -0.88
C ASN A 187 -7.45 15.11 -1.66
N ILE A 188 -6.24 15.58 -1.94
CA ILE A 188 -5.98 16.86 -2.62
C ILE A 188 -6.56 16.93 -4.04
N TYR A 189 -6.64 15.81 -4.73
CA TYR A 189 -7.21 15.73 -6.08
C TYR A 189 -8.74 15.89 -6.03
N ALA A 190 -9.39 15.19 -5.12
CA ALA A 190 -10.82 15.33 -4.91
C ALA A 190 -11.19 16.74 -4.45
N GLN A 191 -10.37 17.35 -3.56
CA GLN A 191 -10.57 18.71 -3.10
C GLN A 191 -10.50 19.70 -4.27
N HIS A 192 -9.48 19.58 -5.13
CA HIS A 192 -9.35 20.41 -6.31
C HIS A 192 -10.56 20.26 -7.25
N ASN A 193 -10.92 19.02 -7.58
CA ASN A 193 -12.00 18.71 -8.52
C ASN A 193 -13.37 19.15 -7.99
N PHE A 194 -13.60 18.96 -6.68
CA PHE A 194 -14.83 19.37 -6.02
C PHE A 194 -14.96 20.89 -6.02
N ASN A 195 -13.93 21.62 -5.59
CA ASN A 195 -13.96 23.08 -5.55
C ASN A 195 -14.17 23.67 -6.95
N LEU A 196 -13.48 23.10 -7.95
CA LEU A 196 -13.60 23.56 -9.32
C LEU A 196 -15.05 23.45 -9.85
N LEU A 197 -15.70 22.30 -9.66
CA LEU A 197 -17.09 22.13 -10.07
C LEU A 197 -18.08 22.87 -9.18
N ASN A 198 -17.84 22.96 -7.89
CA ASN A 198 -18.68 23.69 -6.95
C ASN A 198 -18.72 25.18 -7.30
N ASP A 199 -17.54 25.79 -7.55
CA ASP A 199 -17.42 27.18 -7.96
C ASP A 199 -18.06 27.41 -9.34
N THR A 200 -17.82 26.50 -10.32
CA THR A 200 -18.35 26.63 -11.70
C THR A 200 -19.85 26.51 -11.75
N LEU A 201 -20.44 25.61 -10.96
CA LEU A 201 -21.88 25.37 -10.94
C LEU A 201 -22.62 26.21 -9.91
N CYS A 202 -21.89 27.04 -9.14
CA CYS A 202 -22.42 27.78 -7.98
C CYS A 202 -23.26 26.87 -7.08
N LEU A 203 -22.72 25.69 -6.75
CA LEU A 203 -23.34 24.76 -5.83
C LEU A 203 -23.00 25.22 -4.41
N ASP A 204 -24.02 25.30 -3.56
CA ASP A 204 -23.81 25.59 -2.12
C ASP A 204 -23.56 24.27 -1.36
N PHE A 205 -22.57 23.51 -1.81
CA PHE A 205 -22.11 22.32 -1.11
C PHE A 205 -20.97 22.72 -0.16
N SER A 206 -21.17 22.51 1.13
CA SER A 206 -20.08 22.60 2.09
C SER A 206 -19.08 21.44 1.87
N ALA A 207 -17.85 21.78 1.52
CA ALA A 207 -16.77 20.80 1.59
C ALA A 207 -16.56 20.39 3.06
N PRO A 208 -16.30 19.10 3.35
CA PRO A 208 -15.87 18.71 4.68
C PRO A 208 -14.65 19.54 5.08
N ILE A 209 -14.70 20.18 6.24
CA ILE A 209 -13.59 20.99 6.73
C ILE A 209 -12.41 20.06 6.95
N VAL A 210 -11.36 20.23 6.14
CA VAL A 210 -10.08 19.53 6.33
C VAL A 210 -9.43 20.12 7.59
N LYS A 211 -9.75 19.56 8.75
CA LYS A 211 -8.80 19.62 9.85
C LYS A 211 -7.66 18.68 9.43
N LYS A 212 -6.50 19.24 9.04
CA LYS A 212 -5.28 18.42 8.98
C LYS A 212 -5.19 17.72 10.34
N PRO A 213 -5.41 16.43 10.44
CA PRO A 213 -5.12 15.77 11.68
C PRO A 213 -3.59 15.81 11.79
N ILE A 214 -3.06 16.57 12.72
CA ILE A 214 -1.90 16.10 13.43
C ILE A 214 -2.47 14.87 14.13
N LEU A 215 -2.25 13.69 13.54
CA LEU A 215 -2.67 12.43 14.14
C LEU A 215 -1.88 12.32 15.43
N ASN A 216 -2.48 12.77 16.52
CA ASN A 216 -2.01 12.39 17.83
C ASN A 216 -2.17 10.85 17.88
N VAL A 217 -1.12 10.15 18.24
CA VAL A 217 -1.10 8.69 18.39
C VAL A 217 -2.33 8.17 19.16
N ASP A 218 -2.85 8.97 20.08
CA ASP A 218 -4.06 8.68 20.88
C ASP A 218 -5.38 8.79 20.08
N GLN A 219 -5.37 9.31 18.86
CA GLN A 219 -6.58 9.49 18.02
C GLN A 219 -6.71 8.43 16.91
N ILE A 220 -5.76 7.50 16.81
CA ILE A 220 -5.87 6.36 15.91
C ILE A 220 -6.99 5.45 16.45
N SER A 221 -8.03 5.24 15.66
CA SER A 221 -9.21 4.50 16.09
C SER A 221 -8.88 3.02 16.40
N ALA A 222 -9.63 2.41 17.31
CA ALA A 222 -9.51 0.98 17.63
C ALA A 222 -9.71 0.05 16.42
N ASP A 223 -10.33 0.56 15.35
CA ASP A 223 -10.55 -0.18 14.11
C ASP A 223 -9.27 -0.41 13.30
N TRP A 224 -8.22 0.40 13.56
CA TRP A 224 -6.97 0.35 12.80
C TRP A 224 -6.16 -0.92 13.11
N GLU A 225 -6.08 -1.33 14.36
CA GLU A 225 -5.35 -2.53 14.79
C GLU A 225 -6.05 -3.79 14.29
N ALA A 226 -7.38 -3.82 14.38
CA ALA A 226 -8.17 -4.92 13.84
C ALA A 226 -7.98 -5.03 12.33
N ALA A 227 -7.96 -3.90 11.61
CA ALA A 227 -7.67 -3.87 10.18
C ALA A 227 -6.25 -4.38 9.87
N LEU A 228 -5.24 -4.02 10.67
CA LEU A 228 -3.88 -4.51 10.52
C LEU A 228 -3.79 -6.02 10.74
N LEU A 229 -4.38 -6.55 11.82
CA LEU A 229 -4.39 -7.99 12.09
C LEU A 229 -5.11 -8.76 10.96
N ASN A 230 -6.21 -8.22 10.44
CA ASN A 230 -6.89 -8.79 9.28
C ASN A 230 -5.99 -8.78 8.02
N LYS A 231 -5.26 -7.67 7.76
CA LYS A 231 -4.28 -7.62 6.66
C LYS A 231 -3.20 -8.67 6.80
N LEU A 232 -2.71 -8.91 8.02
CA LEU A 232 -1.72 -9.94 8.32
C LEU A 232 -2.33 -11.35 8.40
N ALA A 233 -3.66 -11.48 8.31
CA ALA A 233 -4.41 -12.72 8.48
C ALA A 233 -4.10 -13.44 9.81
N ILE A 234 -3.88 -12.68 10.85
CA ILE A 234 -3.65 -13.18 12.20
C ILE A 234 -5.01 -13.36 12.88
N HIS A 235 -5.22 -14.53 13.45
CA HIS A 235 -6.44 -14.86 14.19
C HIS A 235 -6.18 -14.94 15.70
N PRO A 236 -7.22 -14.77 16.54
CA PRO A 236 -7.05 -14.77 18.00
C PRO A 236 -6.42 -16.04 18.58
N ASN A 237 -6.48 -17.17 17.86
CA ASN A 237 -5.94 -18.45 18.30
C ASN A 237 -4.54 -18.78 17.75
N ASP A 238 -3.94 -17.86 17.00
CA ASP A 238 -2.60 -18.05 16.45
C ASP A 238 -1.54 -17.78 17.53
N GLU A 239 -0.41 -18.47 17.47
CA GLU A 239 0.78 -18.07 18.20
C GLU A 239 1.45 -16.90 17.49
N VAL A 240 1.61 -15.78 18.18
CA VAL A 240 2.21 -14.57 17.63
C VAL A 240 3.48 -14.21 18.39
N VAL A 241 4.58 -14.09 17.66
CA VAL A 241 5.83 -13.61 18.21
C VAL A 241 6.19 -12.29 17.54
N PHE A 242 6.50 -11.30 18.36
CA PHE A 242 7.06 -10.03 17.88
C PHE A 242 8.58 -10.10 17.94
N LEU A 243 9.23 -9.69 16.86
CA LEU A 243 10.67 -9.52 16.79
C LEU A 243 10.96 -8.04 16.53
N LEU A 244 11.30 -7.32 17.60
CA LEU A 244 11.50 -5.87 17.57
C LEU A 244 12.96 -5.52 17.28
N ASP A 245 13.15 -4.68 16.28
CA ASP A 245 14.44 -4.05 16.04
C ASP A 245 14.73 -3.03 17.15
N ILE A 246 15.87 -3.23 17.81
CA ILE A 246 16.40 -2.38 18.87
C ILE A 246 17.78 -1.82 18.49
N SER A 247 18.10 -1.80 17.20
CA SER A 247 19.34 -1.19 16.70
C SER A 247 19.36 0.32 16.90
N GLY A 248 20.57 0.90 16.86
CA GLY A 248 20.74 2.34 17.07
C GLY A 248 20.01 3.23 16.08
N SER A 249 19.73 2.76 14.84
CA SER A 249 18.97 3.51 13.84
C SER A 249 17.53 3.79 14.26
N MET A 250 16.92 2.90 15.03
CA MET A 250 15.55 3.01 15.51
C MET A 250 15.27 4.26 16.38
N ILE A 251 16.28 4.88 16.97
CA ILE A 251 16.15 6.10 17.81
C ILE A 251 16.63 7.37 17.09
N THR A 252 17.32 7.25 15.95
CA THR A 252 17.92 8.41 15.25
C THR A 252 16.93 9.18 14.42
N GLU A 253 15.89 8.53 13.91
CA GLU A 253 14.90 9.13 13.02
C GLU A 253 13.52 9.16 13.66
N LYS A 254 12.81 10.26 13.40
CA LYS A 254 11.42 10.44 13.84
C LYS A 254 10.45 10.01 12.75
N VAL A 255 9.37 9.38 13.17
CA VAL A 255 8.22 9.08 12.34
C VAL A 255 7.33 10.33 12.30
N THR A 256 7.16 10.93 11.13
CA THR A 256 6.49 12.23 10.97
C THR A 256 5.07 12.21 11.51
N CYS A 257 4.32 11.14 11.26
CA CYS A 257 2.91 11.04 11.64
C CYS A 257 2.69 10.85 13.14
N SER A 258 3.62 10.17 13.84
CA SER A 258 3.52 9.94 15.30
C SER A 258 4.25 11.01 16.11
N GLY A 259 5.23 11.70 15.51
CA GLY A 259 6.15 12.61 16.20
C GLY A 259 7.14 11.91 17.14
N LEU A 260 7.07 10.57 17.24
CA LEU A 260 7.95 9.72 18.03
C LEU A 260 9.13 9.22 17.18
N ASP A 261 10.21 8.76 17.80
CA ASP A 261 11.21 7.96 17.11
C ASP A 261 10.63 6.61 16.65
N ARG A 262 11.34 5.92 15.75
CA ARG A 262 10.88 4.64 15.19
C ARG A 262 10.70 3.59 16.27
N PHE A 263 11.60 3.54 17.25
CA PHE A 263 11.50 2.56 18.33
C PHE A 263 10.27 2.78 19.21
N ARG A 264 10.00 4.01 19.63
CA ARG A 264 8.79 4.33 20.40
C ARG A 264 7.52 4.09 19.61
N THR A 265 7.56 4.35 18.30
CA THR A 265 6.44 4.02 17.42
C THR A 265 6.24 2.50 17.33
N ALA A 266 7.31 1.71 17.24
CA ALA A 266 7.25 0.24 17.26
C ALA A 266 6.73 -0.29 18.60
N GLN A 267 7.20 0.26 19.72
CA GLN A 267 6.68 -0.07 21.06
C GLN A 267 5.17 0.20 21.16
N TRP A 268 4.76 1.38 20.75
CA TRP A 268 3.35 1.77 20.74
C TRP A 268 2.50 0.82 19.87
N LEU A 269 2.94 0.54 18.64
CA LEU A 269 2.27 -0.37 17.73
C LEU A 269 2.14 -1.78 18.34
N THR A 270 3.23 -2.33 18.87
CA THR A 270 3.26 -3.64 19.49
C THR A 270 2.30 -3.71 20.69
N ASN A 271 2.34 -2.71 21.58
CA ASN A 271 1.45 -2.66 22.74
C ASN A 271 -0.03 -2.62 22.36
N ARG A 272 -0.38 -1.90 21.31
CA ARG A 272 -1.75 -1.86 20.82
C ARG A 272 -2.20 -3.20 20.22
N ILE A 273 -1.37 -3.84 19.41
CA ILE A 273 -1.67 -5.18 18.88
C ILE A 273 -1.81 -6.20 20.02
N LEU A 274 -0.95 -6.16 21.04
CA LEU A 274 -1.05 -7.00 22.23
C LEU A 274 -2.38 -6.84 22.95
N GLY A 275 -2.93 -5.62 22.99
CA GLY A 275 -4.21 -5.32 23.63
C GLY A 275 -5.42 -6.02 22.95
N ILE A 276 -5.30 -6.41 21.69
CA ILE A 276 -6.37 -7.09 20.91
C ILE A 276 -6.21 -8.61 20.99
N LEU A 277 -4.99 -9.12 21.09
CA LEU A 277 -4.69 -10.55 21.04
C LEU A 277 -5.16 -11.35 22.26
N ASN A 278 -5.80 -10.74 23.21
CA ASN A 278 -6.66 -11.26 24.32
C ASN A 278 -6.25 -12.58 25.05
N THR A 279 -5.09 -13.19 24.75
CA THR A 279 -4.68 -14.43 25.39
C THR A 279 -3.22 -14.41 25.80
N ASP A 280 -2.96 -14.39 27.10
CA ASP A 280 -1.62 -14.41 27.71
C ASP A 280 -0.74 -15.60 27.23
N LYS A 281 -1.36 -16.65 26.69
CA LYS A 281 -0.67 -17.92 26.40
C LYS A 281 -0.15 -18.05 24.95
N GLN A 282 -0.44 -17.08 24.09
CA GLN A 282 -0.16 -17.23 22.66
C GLN A 282 0.80 -16.17 22.11
N VAL A 283 1.38 -15.35 22.98
CA VAL A 283 2.26 -14.26 22.57
C VAL A 283 3.67 -14.47 23.12
N GLY A 284 4.64 -14.17 22.27
CA GLY A 284 6.05 -14.12 22.60
C GLY A 284 6.71 -12.85 22.09
N ILE A 285 7.92 -12.56 22.57
CA ILE A 285 8.73 -11.43 22.09
C ILE A 285 10.20 -11.80 22.00
N GLY A 286 10.87 -11.27 20.99
CA GLY A 286 12.32 -11.23 20.84
C GLY A 286 12.77 -9.85 20.37
N SER A 287 14.07 -9.61 20.42
CA SER A 287 14.68 -8.38 19.92
C SER A 287 15.73 -8.65 18.85
N ILE A 288 15.95 -7.67 17.97
CA ILE A 288 17.01 -7.64 16.96
C ILE A 288 17.92 -6.48 17.35
N GLY A 289 19.12 -6.74 17.87
CA GLY A 289 20.04 -5.67 18.25
C GLY A 289 21.29 -6.18 18.94
N GLY A 290 22.12 -5.27 19.42
CA GLY A 290 23.37 -5.55 20.09
C GLY A 290 24.54 -5.76 19.13
N ASP A 291 25.51 -6.58 19.52
CA ASP A 291 26.68 -6.91 18.74
C ASP A 291 26.40 -8.05 17.75
N CYS A 292 27.05 -8.05 16.57
CA CYS A 292 26.86 -9.10 15.57
C CYS A 292 27.22 -10.51 16.05
N HIS A 293 28.17 -10.63 16.98
CA HIS A 293 28.61 -11.92 17.54
C HIS A 293 27.81 -12.33 18.75
N THR A 294 27.43 -11.35 19.58
CA THR A 294 26.66 -11.53 20.82
C THR A 294 25.40 -10.67 20.80
N PRO A 295 24.38 -11.04 19.97
CA PRO A 295 23.16 -10.24 19.89
C PRO A 295 22.48 -10.12 21.23
N GLN A 296 21.99 -8.92 21.53
CA GLN A 296 21.20 -8.68 22.73
C GLN A 296 19.80 -9.27 22.55
N THR A 297 19.38 -10.11 23.48
CA THR A 297 18.12 -10.82 23.38
C THR A 297 17.22 -10.53 24.57
N ALA A 298 16.11 -9.85 24.34
CA ALA A 298 15.00 -9.75 25.29
C ALA A 298 13.93 -10.79 24.93
N TRP A 299 14.15 -12.07 25.28
CA TRP A 299 13.34 -13.18 24.79
C TRP A 299 12.33 -13.66 25.82
N LYS A 300 11.05 -13.67 25.43
CA LYS A 300 9.96 -14.28 26.17
C LYS A 300 9.22 -15.25 25.25
N LYS A 301 9.26 -16.53 25.60
CA LYS A 301 8.62 -17.59 24.79
C LYS A 301 7.11 -17.55 24.95
N VAL A 302 6.42 -17.96 23.89
CA VAL A 302 4.98 -18.23 23.90
C VAL A 302 4.63 -19.16 25.05
N GLY A 303 3.57 -18.83 25.80
CA GLY A 303 3.07 -19.66 26.91
C GLY A 303 3.84 -19.58 28.23
N THR A 304 4.94 -18.80 28.28
CA THR A 304 5.79 -18.70 29.49
C THR A 304 5.63 -17.39 30.23
N THR A 305 4.92 -16.42 29.67
CA THR A 305 4.87 -15.07 30.24
C THR A 305 3.53 -14.40 29.96
N SER A 306 3.14 -13.44 30.79
CA SER A 306 1.91 -12.67 30.59
C SER A 306 2.13 -11.52 29.59
N ILE A 307 1.04 -11.03 28.98
CA ILE A 307 1.06 -9.82 28.12
C ILE A 307 1.67 -8.64 28.89
N LYS A 308 1.34 -8.50 30.18
CA LYS A 308 1.88 -7.44 31.03
C LYS A 308 3.41 -7.53 31.19
N ASP A 309 3.95 -8.74 31.33
CA ASP A 309 5.40 -8.94 31.42
C ASP A 309 6.07 -8.65 30.07
N ILE A 310 5.41 -8.97 28.96
CA ILE A 310 5.89 -8.61 27.62
C ILE A 310 5.92 -7.08 27.47
N GLN A 311 4.85 -6.37 27.86
CA GLN A 311 4.79 -4.91 27.83
C GLN A 311 5.86 -4.26 28.71
N ASN A 312 6.09 -4.80 29.92
CA ASN A 312 7.16 -4.36 30.80
C ASN A 312 8.54 -4.57 30.15
N THR A 313 8.75 -5.73 29.52
CA THR A 313 9.98 -6.04 28.78
C THR A 313 10.22 -5.03 27.67
N ILE A 314 9.22 -4.78 26.82
CA ILE A 314 9.29 -3.79 25.73
C ILE A 314 9.65 -2.40 26.26
N SER A 315 9.03 -2.00 27.39
CA SER A 315 9.25 -0.68 27.99
C SER A 315 10.64 -0.51 28.60
N SER A 316 11.30 -1.60 28.98
CA SER A 316 12.63 -1.59 29.58
C SER A 316 13.78 -1.71 28.58
N ILE A 317 13.50 -2.01 27.31
CA ILE A 317 14.52 -2.16 26.27
C ILE A 317 15.11 -0.79 25.94
N LEU A 318 16.45 -0.74 25.86
CA LEU A 318 17.20 0.41 25.37
C LEU A 318 17.78 0.04 23.99
N PRO A 319 17.44 0.77 22.94
CA PRO A 319 17.96 0.51 21.59
C PRO A 319 19.44 0.83 21.50
N GLU A 320 20.23 -0.13 21.02
CA GLU A 320 21.67 0.04 20.75
C GLU A 320 22.21 -1.02 19.78
N GLY A 321 23.34 -0.71 19.17
CA GLY A 321 24.13 -1.67 18.39
C GLY A 321 23.65 -1.84 16.96
N SER A 322 23.97 -2.99 16.39
CA SER A 322 23.74 -3.39 14.99
C SER A 322 22.41 -4.13 14.83
N THR A 323 22.10 -4.50 13.57
CA THR A 323 20.89 -5.25 13.19
C THR A 323 21.26 -6.67 12.74
N PRO A 324 21.48 -7.65 13.67
CA PRO A 324 21.79 -9.04 13.33
C PRO A 324 20.54 -9.83 12.88
N LEU A 325 19.80 -9.29 11.91
CA LEU A 325 18.46 -9.76 11.53
C LEU A 325 18.47 -11.25 11.12
N ALA A 326 19.35 -11.66 10.21
CA ALA A 326 19.42 -13.04 9.74
C ALA A 326 19.63 -14.04 10.88
N LYS A 327 20.53 -13.73 11.83
CA LYS A 327 20.80 -14.56 13.01
C LYS A 327 19.58 -14.64 13.93
N MET A 328 18.91 -13.52 14.17
CA MET A 328 17.73 -13.48 15.04
C MET A 328 16.55 -14.22 14.43
N LEU A 329 16.36 -14.14 13.12
CA LEU A 329 15.37 -14.93 12.39
C LEU A 329 15.63 -16.44 12.54
N ALA A 330 16.87 -16.88 12.40
CA ALA A 330 17.22 -18.30 12.53
C ALA A 330 16.98 -18.84 13.95
N LEU A 331 17.12 -18.02 14.97
CA LEU A 331 16.88 -18.37 16.37
C LEU A 331 15.40 -18.25 16.79
N SER A 332 14.60 -17.46 16.07
CA SER A 332 13.22 -17.13 16.45
C SER A 332 12.25 -18.32 16.54
N PRO A 333 12.45 -19.48 15.86
CA PRO A 333 11.63 -20.65 16.07
C PRO A 333 11.57 -21.13 17.53
N ASP A 334 12.62 -20.88 18.31
CA ASP A 334 12.67 -21.29 19.72
C ASP A 334 11.76 -20.46 20.64
N LEU A 335 11.20 -19.37 20.11
CA LEU A 335 10.21 -18.53 20.81
C LEU A 335 8.80 -19.12 20.76
N PHE A 336 8.50 -19.99 19.80
CA PHE A 336 7.22 -20.66 19.66
C PHE A 336 7.12 -21.91 20.52
N SER A 337 5.89 -22.37 20.75
CA SER A 337 5.67 -23.65 21.46
C SER A 337 6.07 -24.85 20.56
N THR A 338 6.55 -25.90 21.19
CA THR A 338 6.97 -27.12 20.47
C THR A 338 5.83 -28.09 20.17
N HIS A 339 4.68 -27.94 20.83
CA HIS A 339 3.60 -28.93 20.82
C HIS A 339 2.23 -28.36 20.41
N SER A 340 2.17 -27.15 19.89
CA SER A 340 0.92 -26.53 19.47
C SER A 340 0.64 -26.80 18.00
N ASN A 341 -0.64 -27.13 17.69
CA ASN A 341 -1.16 -27.20 16.32
C ASN A 341 -1.67 -25.82 15.83
N SER A 342 -1.48 -24.76 16.63
CA SER A 342 -1.83 -23.39 16.25
C SER A 342 -0.97 -22.91 15.10
N ARG A 343 -1.53 -22.03 14.27
CA ARG A 343 -0.72 -21.32 13.27
C ARG A 343 0.27 -20.41 13.99
N LYS A 344 1.44 -20.23 13.38
CA LYS A 344 2.55 -19.48 13.93
C LYS A 344 2.83 -18.27 13.06
N SER A 345 2.79 -17.08 13.64
CA SER A 345 3.07 -15.83 12.98
C SER A 345 4.20 -15.07 13.68
N LEU A 346 5.26 -14.77 12.94
CA LEU A 346 6.34 -13.92 13.39
C LEU A 346 6.16 -12.52 12.79
N ILE A 347 6.03 -11.51 13.64
CA ILE A 347 5.93 -10.10 13.21
C ILE A 347 7.29 -9.44 13.46
N VAL A 348 8.01 -9.16 12.39
CA VAL A 348 9.27 -8.41 12.42
C VAL A 348 8.95 -6.93 12.26
N ILE A 349 9.42 -6.09 13.19
CA ILE A 349 9.29 -4.63 13.14
C ILE A 349 10.69 -4.05 13.10
N SER A 350 11.09 -3.48 11.94
CA SER A 350 12.47 -3.04 11.69
C SER A 350 12.54 -1.84 10.76
N ASP A 351 13.62 -1.08 10.87
CA ASP A 351 13.95 0.05 10.00
C ASP A 351 15.24 -0.18 9.19
N GLY A 352 15.76 -1.39 9.17
CA GLY A 352 17.08 -1.62 8.59
C GLY A 352 17.27 -2.95 7.88
N ALA A 353 18.27 -2.95 7.00
CA ALA A 353 18.83 -4.15 6.43
C ALA A 353 19.63 -4.91 7.49
N ASN A 354 19.88 -6.20 7.23
CA ASN A 354 20.83 -6.96 8.03
C ASN A 354 22.22 -6.34 7.95
N THR A 355 22.70 -5.73 9.03
CA THR A 355 24.01 -5.08 9.11
C THR A 355 25.13 -6.03 9.58
N CYS A 356 24.76 -7.26 9.93
CA CYS A 356 25.69 -8.29 10.39
C CYS A 356 25.78 -9.42 9.36
N PRO A 357 26.58 -9.25 8.29
CA PRO A 357 26.72 -10.28 7.27
C PRO A 357 27.38 -11.52 7.85
N HIS A 358 26.78 -12.68 7.63
CA HIS A 358 27.32 -13.97 8.02
C HIS A 358 27.47 -14.84 6.76
N PRO A 359 28.64 -15.43 6.49
CA PRO A 359 28.91 -16.16 5.24
C PRO A 359 27.96 -17.34 4.96
N GLN A 360 27.34 -17.86 6.02
CA GLN A 360 26.49 -19.07 5.96
C GLN A 360 25.01 -18.77 6.33
N GLN A 361 24.65 -17.52 6.57
CA GLN A 361 23.35 -17.17 7.11
C GLN A 361 22.86 -15.83 6.51
N ASP A 362 22.23 -15.89 5.37
CA ASP A 362 21.49 -14.78 4.78
C ASP A 362 20.00 -14.82 5.20
N ILE A 363 19.27 -13.77 4.86
CA ILE A 363 17.85 -13.62 5.19
C ILE A 363 17.02 -14.72 4.50
N CYS A 364 17.30 -15.04 3.24
CA CYS A 364 16.56 -16.04 2.47
C CYS A 364 16.79 -17.47 3.00
N THR A 365 18.00 -17.76 3.49
CA THR A 365 18.29 -19.03 4.17
C THR A 365 17.54 -19.13 5.50
N SER A 366 17.49 -18.04 6.28
CA SER A 366 16.73 -17.98 7.54
C SER A 366 15.21 -18.10 7.28
N ALA A 367 14.71 -17.48 6.21
CA ALA A 367 13.32 -17.61 5.76
C ALA A 367 12.94 -19.05 5.48
N LYS A 368 13.83 -19.83 4.83
CA LYS A 368 13.58 -21.25 4.55
C LYS A 368 13.47 -22.08 5.83
N ILE A 369 14.31 -21.81 6.83
CA ILE A 369 14.23 -22.48 8.16
C ILE A 369 12.88 -22.19 8.81
N LEU A 370 12.37 -20.96 8.73
CA LEU A 370 11.08 -20.58 9.26
C LEU A 370 9.91 -21.23 8.51
N SER A 371 9.98 -21.24 7.18
CA SER A 371 8.99 -21.90 6.32
C SER A 371 8.89 -23.41 6.59
N ASP A 372 10.02 -24.09 6.76
CA ASP A 372 10.08 -25.53 7.07
C ASP A 372 9.42 -25.84 8.44
N LYS A 373 9.34 -24.85 9.33
CA LYS A 373 8.65 -24.93 10.64
C LYS A 373 7.21 -24.39 10.61
N ASN A 374 6.66 -24.10 9.42
CA ASN A 374 5.33 -23.53 9.21
C ASN A 374 5.13 -22.21 9.99
N ILE A 375 6.14 -21.34 10.00
CA ILE A 375 6.07 -20.02 10.61
C ILE A 375 5.92 -18.98 9.51
N ASN A 376 4.79 -18.28 9.48
CA ASN A 376 4.57 -17.16 8.57
C ASN A 376 5.27 -15.91 9.12
N VAL A 377 6.06 -15.24 8.30
CA VAL A 377 6.77 -14.03 8.72
C VAL A 377 6.19 -12.81 8.04
N HIS A 378 5.70 -11.87 8.85
CA HIS A 378 5.25 -10.58 8.41
C HIS A 378 6.30 -9.53 8.78
N VAL A 379 6.58 -8.61 7.86
CA VAL A 379 7.50 -7.50 8.10
C VAL A 379 6.72 -6.19 8.12
N LEU A 380 6.83 -5.46 9.21
CA LEU A 380 6.35 -4.08 9.35
C LEU A 380 7.58 -3.17 9.30
N SER A 381 7.84 -2.63 8.13
CA SER A 381 9.05 -1.83 7.88
C SER A 381 8.82 -0.35 8.14
N PHE A 382 9.76 0.29 8.83
CA PHE A 382 9.83 1.75 8.96
C PHE A 382 10.73 2.40 7.90
N LEU A 383 11.28 1.60 6.98
CA LEU A 383 12.06 2.13 5.87
C LEU A 383 11.17 2.87 4.87
N GLN A 384 11.70 3.95 4.35
CA GLN A 384 11.10 4.62 3.18
C GLN A 384 11.32 3.77 1.93
N ASN A 385 10.33 3.73 1.03
CA ASN A 385 10.39 3.04 -0.25
C ASN A 385 11.26 3.80 -1.27
N THR A 386 12.55 3.86 -1.01
CA THR A 386 13.55 4.59 -1.80
C THR A 386 14.63 3.66 -2.34
N VAL A 387 15.37 4.15 -3.34
CA VAL A 387 16.48 3.42 -3.98
C VAL A 387 17.56 3.01 -2.97
N SER A 388 17.82 3.86 -1.97
CA SER A 388 18.82 3.58 -0.92
C SER A 388 18.46 2.36 -0.05
N HIS A 389 17.18 2.03 0.07
CA HIS A 389 16.69 0.92 0.90
C HIS A 389 16.35 -0.34 0.09
N ALA A 390 16.62 -0.34 -1.22
CA ALA A 390 16.25 -1.43 -2.13
C ALA A 390 16.77 -2.80 -1.68
N ALA A 391 17.98 -2.87 -1.12
CA ALA A 391 18.55 -4.12 -0.62
C ALA A 391 17.73 -4.69 0.55
N ALA A 392 17.36 -3.84 1.52
CA ALA A 392 16.52 -4.25 2.64
C ALA A 392 15.13 -4.71 2.19
N PHE A 393 14.52 -4.00 1.23
CA PHE A 393 13.23 -4.43 0.65
C PHE A 393 13.34 -5.76 -0.08
N ALA A 394 14.45 -6.02 -0.78
CA ALA A 394 14.70 -7.31 -1.42
C ALA A 394 14.82 -8.46 -0.40
N ASP A 395 15.50 -8.23 0.72
CA ASP A 395 15.61 -9.16 1.83
C ASP A 395 14.24 -9.42 2.48
N TYR A 396 13.47 -8.37 2.74
CA TYR A 396 12.13 -8.48 3.33
C TYR A 396 11.14 -9.20 2.40
N GLU A 397 11.20 -8.94 1.11
CA GLU A 397 10.37 -9.64 0.12
C GLU A 397 10.73 -11.14 0.09
N CYS A 398 12.02 -11.47 0.04
CA CYS A 398 12.47 -12.86 0.11
C CYS A 398 11.95 -13.56 1.38
N LEU A 399 12.02 -12.87 2.53
CA LEU A 399 11.55 -13.38 3.81
C LEU A 399 10.05 -13.66 3.79
N THR A 400 9.26 -12.69 3.36
CA THR A 400 7.80 -12.78 3.39
C THR A 400 7.24 -13.71 2.32
N GLU A 401 7.76 -13.69 1.10
CA GLU A 401 7.35 -14.60 0.02
C GLU A 401 7.67 -16.08 0.37
N THR A 402 8.86 -16.36 0.92
CA THR A 402 9.28 -17.71 1.30
C THR A 402 8.41 -18.30 2.41
N THR A 403 7.95 -17.46 3.34
CA THR A 403 7.17 -17.89 4.52
C THR A 403 5.66 -17.64 4.37
N SER A 404 5.18 -17.24 3.20
CA SER A 404 3.77 -16.88 2.94
C SER A 404 3.25 -15.77 3.87
N GLY A 405 4.13 -14.85 4.26
CA GLY A 405 3.80 -13.67 5.05
C GLY A 405 3.53 -12.44 4.21
N LYS A 406 3.63 -11.26 4.82
CA LYS A 406 3.39 -9.97 4.17
C LYS A 406 4.44 -8.94 4.51
N LEU A 407 4.89 -8.18 3.51
CA LEU A 407 5.68 -6.98 3.67
C LEU A 407 4.76 -5.76 3.64
N LEU A 408 4.71 -5.04 4.74
CA LEU A 408 4.06 -3.74 4.84
C LEU A 408 5.10 -2.69 5.26
N TYR A 409 5.00 -1.50 4.71
CA TYR A 409 5.83 -0.38 5.15
C TYR A 409 4.97 0.76 5.71
N LEU A 410 5.52 1.51 6.65
CA LEU A 410 4.83 2.65 7.25
C LEU A 410 4.88 3.85 6.31
N GLU A 411 3.70 4.32 5.89
CA GLU A 411 3.60 5.61 5.21
C GLU A 411 3.67 6.74 6.24
N ASP A 412 4.77 7.46 6.22
CA ASP A 412 5.18 8.40 7.26
C ASP A 412 4.17 9.55 7.49
N ASN A 413 3.46 9.96 6.44
CA ASN A 413 2.50 11.07 6.52
C ASN A 413 1.12 10.69 7.07
N GLN A 414 0.77 9.39 7.09
CA GLN A 414 -0.58 8.92 7.39
C GLN A 414 -0.64 7.89 8.52
N CYS A 415 0.49 7.46 9.06
CA CYS A 415 0.59 6.35 10.03
C CYS A 415 -0.15 5.07 9.57
N GLN A 416 -0.12 4.79 8.27
CA GLN A 416 -0.76 3.60 7.70
C GLN A 416 0.29 2.61 7.20
N MET A 417 0.07 1.34 7.49
CA MET A 417 0.86 0.26 6.94
C MET A 417 0.34 -0.12 5.54
N LYS A 418 1.18 0.00 4.51
CA LYS A 418 0.84 -0.22 3.11
C LYS A 418 1.76 -1.25 2.46
N SER A 419 1.23 -1.99 1.49
CA SER A 419 2.04 -2.80 0.57
C SER A 419 2.60 -1.94 -0.57
N LEU A 420 3.67 -2.41 -1.24
CA LEU A 420 4.28 -1.71 -2.37
C LEU A 420 3.30 -1.40 -3.51
N SER A 421 2.26 -2.22 -3.67
CA SER A 421 1.24 -2.00 -4.70
C SER A 421 0.49 -0.67 -4.56
N TYR A 422 0.54 -0.04 -3.38
CA TYR A 422 -0.07 1.27 -3.13
C TYR A 422 0.80 2.46 -3.55
N ASP A 423 2.07 2.26 -3.87
CA ASP A 423 3.01 3.33 -4.22
C ASP A 423 2.52 4.20 -5.39
N LEU A 424 1.88 3.58 -6.37
CA LEU A 424 1.34 4.27 -7.54
C LEU A 424 -0.10 4.71 -7.39
N VAL A 425 -0.85 4.19 -6.42
CA VAL A 425 -2.28 4.49 -6.27
C VAL A 425 -2.50 6.00 -6.04
N GLN A 426 -1.72 6.60 -5.16
CA GLN A 426 -1.80 8.04 -4.91
C GLN A 426 -1.34 8.86 -6.11
N ALA A 427 -0.32 8.39 -6.84
CA ALA A 427 0.16 9.04 -8.05
C ALA A 427 -0.81 8.91 -9.24
N CYS A 428 -1.81 8.02 -9.15
CA CYS A 428 -2.93 7.94 -10.08
C CYS A 428 -3.99 9.02 -9.85
N GLY A 429 -3.76 10.00 -8.98
CA GLY A 429 -4.68 11.08 -8.70
C GLY A 429 -5.06 11.83 -9.99
N LEU A 430 -6.36 11.82 -10.31
CA LEU A 430 -6.91 12.49 -11.50
C LEU A 430 -7.39 13.88 -11.10
N LYS A 431 -6.83 14.89 -11.77
CA LYS A 431 -7.12 16.30 -11.55
C LYS A 431 -7.80 16.89 -12.78
N LEU A 432 -8.94 17.54 -12.58
CA LEU A 432 -9.57 18.29 -13.65
C LEU A 432 -8.69 19.49 -14.04
N PRO A 433 -8.62 19.86 -15.34
CA PRO A 433 -7.90 21.05 -15.76
C PRO A 433 -8.53 22.30 -15.14
N SER A 434 -7.70 23.26 -14.77
CA SER A 434 -8.16 24.56 -14.28
C SER A 434 -8.72 25.36 -15.48
N PHE A 435 -9.91 25.91 -15.35
CA PHE A 435 -10.47 26.85 -16.31
C PHE A 435 -10.53 28.25 -15.71
N GLU A 436 -10.56 29.27 -16.56
CA GLU A 436 -10.75 30.65 -16.11
C GLU A 436 -12.09 30.75 -15.38
N LYS A 437 -12.05 31.31 -14.16
CA LYS A 437 -13.23 31.56 -13.34
C LYS A 437 -14.12 32.56 -14.06
N SER A 438 -15.22 32.12 -14.63
CA SER A 438 -16.33 33.00 -14.99
C SER A 438 -17.29 33.08 -13.81
N ASN A 439 -17.65 34.27 -13.37
CA ASN A 439 -18.57 34.54 -12.26
C ASN A 439 -19.89 33.80 -12.46
N CYS A 440 -20.07 32.61 -11.95
CA CYS A 440 -21.28 31.77 -11.99
C CYS A 440 -22.02 31.72 -13.37
N LEU A 441 -21.51 32.42 -14.35
CA LEU A 441 -21.90 32.41 -15.74
C LEU A 441 -21.05 31.32 -16.37
N GLY A 442 -21.53 30.08 -16.35
CA GLY A 442 -20.78 28.90 -16.78
C GLY A 442 -19.97 29.16 -18.05
N PRO A 443 -18.71 28.70 -18.13
CA PRO A 443 -18.01 28.69 -19.39
C PRO A 443 -18.90 27.96 -20.40
N SER A 444 -18.93 28.45 -21.62
CA SER A 444 -19.60 27.69 -22.69
C SER A 444 -18.96 26.27 -22.66
N ILE A 445 -19.75 25.27 -22.40
CA ILE A 445 -19.34 23.87 -22.27
C ILE A 445 -18.36 23.41 -23.38
N PRO A 446 -18.44 23.88 -24.64
CA PRO A 446 -17.43 23.63 -25.64
C PRO A 446 -15.99 24.04 -25.26
N ASN A 447 -15.80 25.11 -24.51
CA ASN A 447 -14.45 25.56 -24.14
C ASN A 447 -13.82 24.70 -23.04
N LEU A 448 -14.63 24.11 -22.14
CA LEU A 448 -14.17 23.14 -21.14
C LEU A 448 -13.49 21.92 -21.80
N TRP A 449 -13.91 21.55 -22.97
CA TRP A 449 -13.46 20.35 -23.69
C TRP A 449 -12.20 20.55 -24.52
N MET A 450 -11.94 21.78 -25.00
CA MET A 450 -10.71 22.07 -25.75
C MET A 450 -9.48 22.01 -24.82
N TYR A 451 -9.61 22.41 -23.57
CA TYR A 451 -8.53 22.28 -22.58
C TYR A 451 -8.27 20.80 -22.19
N TYR A 452 -9.31 19.97 -22.15
CA TYR A 452 -9.19 18.56 -21.78
C TYR A 452 -8.39 17.73 -22.80
N LYS A 453 -8.47 18.06 -24.07
CA LYS A 453 -7.72 17.35 -25.12
C LYS A 453 -6.22 17.58 -25.07
N SER A 454 -5.77 18.75 -24.59
CA SER A 454 -4.34 19.08 -24.60
C SER A 454 -3.54 18.41 -23.46
N ASP A 455 -4.13 18.21 -22.27
CA ASP A 455 -3.39 17.79 -21.08
C ASP A 455 -3.46 16.28 -20.78
N LEU A 456 -4.50 15.59 -21.26
CA LEU A 456 -4.62 14.13 -21.13
C LEU A 456 -3.94 13.36 -22.26
N PHE A 457 -3.85 13.96 -23.42
CA PHE A 457 -3.18 13.39 -24.57
C PHE A 457 -1.79 14.02 -24.66
N ILE A 458 -0.79 13.30 -24.15
CA ILE A 458 0.59 13.52 -24.57
C ILE A 458 0.56 13.72 -26.08
N ASP A 459 1.01 14.89 -26.47
CA ASP A 459 1.09 15.33 -27.87
C ASP A 459 1.57 14.18 -28.76
N LYS A 460 0.67 13.61 -29.58
CA LYS A 460 1.00 12.54 -30.51
C LYS A 460 1.99 12.97 -31.59
N ASN A 461 2.39 14.26 -31.59
CA ASN A 461 3.22 14.90 -32.62
C ASN A 461 4.61 15.31 -32.14
N LYS A 462 5.05 14.91 -30.92
CA LYS A 462 6.45 15.05 -30.51
C LYS A 462 7.10 13.67 -30.39
N ASN A 463 7.46 13.14 -31.55
CA ASN A 463 8.56 12.18 -31.73
C ASN A 463 9.85 12.93 -32.01
#